data_798134b040430add9f1a309eeec441f8
#
_entry.id   798134b040430add9f1a309eeec441f8
#
_cell.length_a   1.000
_cell.length_b   1.000
_cell.length_c   1.000
_cell.angle_alpha   90.00
_cell.angle_beta   90.00
_cell.angle_gamma   90.00
#
_symmetry.space_group_name_H-M   'P 1'
#
loop_
_entity.id
_entity.type
_entity.pdbx_description
1 polymer ?
#
loop_
_entity_poly.entity_id
_entity_poly.type
_entity_poly.pdbx_seq_one_letter_code
_entity_poly.pdbx_strand_id
1 'polypeptide(L)'
;MAHHKRLANKIAKKNSSKGVYILTVSTQLTHILSNMKLEDIWGVSTGWGNRLRSIGINNPRQLQQANPRQIRTLISVVGERIIYELRGQPCLALEEVINKKSITVSRSFGNMINDKDSLKKALANYAARAAEKLRYQDSVCGGIYVFINTNF
;
A
#
# COMPACT_ATOMS: atom_id res chain seq x y z
N MET A 1 -6.38 -14.67 -13.63
CA MET A 1 -5.45 -13.61 -13.15
C MET A 1 -6.25 -12.50 -12.51
N ALA A 2 -5.90 -12.05 -11.31
CA ALA A 2 -6.67 -11.01 -10.62
C ALA A 2 -6.33 -9.64 -11.22
N HIS A 3 -7.16 -9.14 -12.14
CA HIS A 3 -7.04 -7.80 -12.72
C HIS A 3 -7.25 -6.67 -11.71
N HIS A 4 -7.73 -6.97 -10.51
CA HIS A 4 -8.13 -5.98 -9.49
C HIS A 4 -7.31 -6.13 -8.20
N LYS A 5 -5.98 -6.13 -8.29
CA LYS A 5 -5.07 -6.30 -7.14
C LYS A 5 -5.37 -5.35 -5.97
N ARG A 6 -5.75 -4.10 -6.27
CA ARG A 6 -6.04 -3.07 -5.25
C ARG A 6 -7.31 -3.33 -4.44
N LEU A 7 -8.19 -4.18 -4.93
CA LEU A 7 -9.47 -4.51 -4.30
C LEU A 7 -9.56 -5.94 -3.81
N ALA A 8 -8.71 -6.84 -4.32
CA ALA A 8 -8.82 -8.28 -4.12
C ALA A 8 -8.96 -8.67 -2.64
N ASN A 9 -8.11 -8.13 -1.78
CA ASN A 9 -8.11 -8.43 -0.33
C ASN A 9 -9.41 -7.96 0.35
N LYS A 10 -9.90 -6.75 0.02
CA LYS A 10 -11.14 -6.21 0.61
C LYS A 10 -12.37 -6.96 0.13
N ILE A 11 -12.41 -7.33 -1.15
CA ILE A 11 -13.50 -8.12 -1.72
C ILE A 11 -13.55 -9.50 -1.06
N ALA A 12 -12.40 -10.17 -0.92
CA ALA A 12 -12.32 -11.47 -0.27
C ALA A 12 -12.77 -11.41 1.20
N LYS A 13 -12.32 -10.42 1.95
CA LYS A 13 -12.71 -10.25 3.37
C LYS A 13 -14.20 -9.94 3.56
N LYS A 14 -14.81 -9.15 2.67
CA LYS A 14 -16.23 -8.79 2.78
C LYS A 14 -17.19 -9.88 2.31
N ASN A 15 -16.79 -10.69 1.34
CA ASN A 15 -17.70 -11.60 0.66
C ASN A 15 -17.43 -13.09 0.93
N SER A 16 -16.44 -13.41 1.77
CA SER A 16 -16.11 -14.81 2.10
C SER A 16 -15.59 -14.93 3.52
N SER A 17 -16.13 -15.88 4.26
CA SER A 17 -15.64 -16.29 5.59
C SER A 17 -14.27 -16.98 5.53
N LYS A 18 -13.92 -17.57 4.38
CA LYS A 18 -12.65 -18.30 4.15
C LYS A 18 -11.54 -17.41 3.54
N GLY A 19 -11.82 -16.11 3.32
CA GLY A 19 -10.82 -15.15 2.76
C GLY A 19 -10.52 -15.34 1.26
N VAL A 20 -11.27 -16.24 0.58
CA VAL A 20 -11.17 -16.45 -0.87
C VAL A 20 -12.51 -16.14 -1.51
N TYR A 21 -12.51 -15.33 -2.56
CA TYR A 21 -13.71 -14.99 -3.32
C TYR A 21 -13.42 -15.05 -4.82
N ILE A 22 -14.25 -15.74 -5.57
CA ILE A 22 -14.12 -15.89 -7.02
C ILE A 22 -15.11 -14.97 -7.70
N LEU A 23 -14.62 -14.02 -8.46
CA LEU A 23 -15.42 -13.14 -9.32
C LEU A 23 -15.58 -13.78 -10.69
N THR A 24 -16.74 -14.33 -10.96
CA THR A 24 -17.05 -15.03 -12.23
C THR A 24 -17.78 -14.17 -13.25
N VAL A 25 -18.47 -13.10 -12.82
CA VAL A 25 -19.34 -12.30 -13.70
C VAL A 25 -19.09 -10.80 -13.49
N SER A 26 -19.08 -10.05 -14.59
CA SER A 26 -18.86 -8.58 -14.58
C SER A 26 -19.95 -7.81 -13.81
N THR A 27 -21.19 -8.32 -13.78
CA THR A 27 -22.32 -7.75 -13.02
C THR A 27 -22.08 -7.78 -11.52
N GLN A 28 -21.47 -8.87 -10.99
CA GLN A 28 -21.11 -8.97 -9.59
C GLN A 28 -20.06 -7.92 -9.20
N LEU A 29 -19.06 -7.70 -10.05
CA LEU A 29 -18.04 -6.68 -9.82
C LEU A 29 -18.67 -5.29 -9.78
N THR A 30 -19.57 -4.97 -10.69
CA THR A 30 -20.28 -3.70 -10.72
C THR A 30 -21.05 -3.42 -9.43
N HIS A 31 -21.80 -4.41 -8.93
CA HIS A 31 -22.53 -4.32 -7.66
C HIS A 31 -21.58 -4.12 -6.47
N ILE A 32 -20.49 -4.88 -6.42
CA ILE A 32 -19.48 -4.75 -5.36
C ILE A 32 -18.86 -3.36 -5.36
N LEU A 33 -18.41 -2.85 -6.53
CA LEU A 33 -17.80 -1.53 -6.66
C LEU A 33 -18.75 -0.39 -6.27
N SER A 34 -20.05 -0.54 -6.53
CA SER A 34 -21.06 0.46 -6.14
C SER A 34 -21.28 0.55 -4.64
N ASN A 35 -21.08 -0.57 -3.92
CA ASN A 35 -21.31 -0.69 -2.46
C ASN A 35 -20.04 -0.59 -1.61
N MET A 36 -18.88 -0.34 -2.22
CA MET A 36 -17.61 -0.15 -1.53
C MET A 36 -17.32 1.34 -1.29
N LYS A 37 -16.56 1.64 -0.24
CA LYS A 37 -16.02 2.98 -0.01
C LYS A 37 -14.78 3.20 -0.89
N LEU A 38 -14.50 4.45 -1.23
CA LEU A 38 -13.29 4.81 -1.99
C LEU A 38 -12.00 4.39 -1.26
N GLU A 39 -11.99 4.51 0.06
CA GLU A 39 -10.87 4.14 0.93
C GLU A 39 -10.65 2.62 1.03
N ASP A 40 -11.56 1.81 0.54
CA ASP A 40 -11.35 0.36 0.42
C ASP A 40 -10.40 0.02 -0.74
N ILE A 41 -10.17 0.96 -1.67
CA ILE A 41 -9.17 0.81 -2.74
C ILE A 41 -7.78 1.05 -2.14
N TRP A 42 -6.90 0.07 -2.28
CA TRP A 42 -5.52 0.23 -1.86
C TRP A 42 -4.84 1.39 -2.61
N GLY A 43 -4.30 2.33 -1.85
CA GLY A 43 -3.69 3.56 -2.38
C GLY A 43 -4.60 4.78 -2.36
N VAL A 44 -5.88 4.66 -1.96
CA VAL A 44 -6.78 5.80 -1.74
C VAL A 44 -6.84 6.13 -0.25
N SER A 45 -6.25 7.27 0.12
CA SER A 45 -6.33 7.81 1.48
C SER A 45 -7.67 8.53 1.72
N THR A 46 -7.99 8.79 2.99
CA THR A 46 -9.17 9.60 3.35
C THR A 46 -9.14 10.99 2.70
N GLY A 47 -7.98 11.63 2.62
CA GLY A 47 -7.84 12.93 1.95
C GLY A 47 -8.17 12.86 0.45
N TRP A 48 -7.75 11.80 -0.24
CA TRP A 48 -8.12 11.58 -1.64
C TRP A 48 -9.60 11.24 -1.80
N GLY A 49 -10.15 10.42 -0.90
CA GLY A 49 -11.56 10.13 -0.86
C GLY A 49 -12.41 11.41 -0.74
N ASN A 50 -12.03 12.34 0.12
CA ASN A 50 -12.72 13.62 0.28
C ASN A 50 -12.65 14.49 -0.98
N ARG A 51 -11.49 14.57 -1.64
CA ARG A 51 -11.35 15.28 -2.93
C ARG A 51 -12.19 14.66 -4.04
N LEU A 52 -12.30 13.33 -4.10
CA LEU A 52 -13.14 12.66 -5.07
C LEU A 52 -14.63 12.94 -4.82
N ARG A 53 -15.06 12.92 -3.56
CA ARG A 53 -16.44 13.25 -3.18
C ARG A 53 -16.81 14.69 -3.51
N SER A 54 -15.91 15.65 -3.38
CA SER A 54 -16.18 17.05 -3.73
C SER A 54 -16.48 17.28 -5.21
N ILE A 55 -16.12 16.31 -6.08
CA ILE A 55 -16.46 16.31 -7.50
C ILE A 55 -17.53 15.28 -7.87
N GLY A 56 -18.28 14.75 -6.87
CA GLY A 56 -19.40 13.84 -7.07
C GLY A 56 -19.04 12.36 -7.20
N ILE A 57 -17.77 11.98 -6.99
CA ILE A 57 -17.33 10.59 -7.02
C ILE A 57 -17.38 9.99 -5.61
N ASN A 58 -18.37 9.15 -5.32
CA ASN A 58 -18.65 8.63 -3.99
C ASN A 58 -18.24 7.16 -3.79
N ASN A 59 -18.05 6.42 -4.85
CA ASN A 59 -17.73 4.99 -4.80
C ASN A 59 -16.79 4.57 -5.93
N PRO A 60 -16.14 3.37 -5.81
CA PRO A 60 -15.24 2.84 -6.82
C PRO A 60 -15.85 2.69 -8.22
N ARG A 61 -17.15 2.45 -8.34
CA ARG A 61 -17.83 2.35 -9.65
C ARG A 61 -17.82 3.68 -10.38
N GLN A 62 -18.15 4.78 -9.70
CA GLN A 62 -18.07 6.12 -10.27
C GLN A 62 -16.65 6.51 -10.62
N LEU A 63 -15.67 6.16 -9.77
CA LEU A 63 -14.26 6.38 -10.07
C LEU A 63 -13.81 5.60 -11.32
N GLN A 64 -14.24 4.36 -11.51
CA GLN A 64 -13.97 3.56 -12.70
C GLN A 64 -14.46 4.27 -13.98
N GLN A 65 -15.58 4.97 -13.91
CA GLN A 65 -16.19 5.68 -15.05
C GLN A 65 -15.62 7.08 -15.28
N ALA A 66 -14.91 7.63 -14.29
CA ALA A 66 -14.37 8.99 -14.33
C ALA A 66 -13.32 9.18 -15.44
N ASN A 67 -13.11 10.44 -15.85
CA ASN A 67 -12.07 10.78 -16.81
C ASN A 67 -10.67 10.66 -16.15
N PRO A 68 -9.78 9.79 -16.65
CA PRO A 68 -8.46 9.58 -16.05
C PRO A 68 -7.60 10.84 -15.98
N ARG A 69 -7.65 11.69 -17.02
CA ARG A 69 -6.87 12.94 -17.06
C ARG A 69 -7.32 13.94 -15.98
N GLN A 70 -8.64 14.05 -15.77
CA GLN A 70 -9.19 14.90 -14.72
C GLN A 70 -8.77 14.41 -13.33
N ILE A 71 -8.81 13.12 -13.09
CA ILE A 71 -8.39 12.53 -11.82
C ILE A 71 -6.88 12.67 -11.61
N ARG A 72 -6.08 12.56 -12.66
CA ARG A 72 -4.64 12.84 -12.61
C ARG A 72 -4.34 14.25 -12.11
N THR A 73 -5.06 15.25 -12.61
CA THR A 73 -4.88 16.66 -12.18
C THR A 73 -5.33 16.87 -10.74
N LEU A 74 -6.44 16.25 -10.33
CA LEU A 74 -7.02 16.41 -8.99
C LEU A 74 -6.21 15.71 -7.89
N ILE A 75 -5.69 14.53 -8.18
CA ILE A 75 -5.01 13.67 -7.21
C ILE A 75 -3.53 13.49 -7.58
N SER A 76 -3.27 12.71 -8.62
CA SER A 76 -1.94 12.43 -9.18
C SER A 76 -2.02 11.35 -10.27
N VAL A 77 -0.86 11.03 -10.88
CA VAL A 77 -0.71 9.87 -11.78
C VAL A 77 -1.15 8.54 -11.15
N VAL A 78 -1.08 8.42 -9.82
CA VAL A 78 -1.54 7.22 -9.11
C VAL A 78 -3.07 7.09 -9.20
N GLY A 79 -3.82 8.20 -9.09
CA GLY A 79 -5.26 8.22 -9.28
C GLY A 79 -5.67 7.78 -10.69
N GLU A 80 -4.98 8.26 -11.71
CA GLU A 80 -5.16 7.82 -13.09
C GLU A 80 -4.93 6.31 -13.26
N ARG A 81 -3.82 5.78 -12.72
CA ARG A 81 -3.52 4.34 -12.75
C ARG A 81 -4.59 3.50 -12.04
N ILE A 82 -5.14 3.99 -10.93
CA ILE A 82 -6.24 3.31 -10.22
C ILE A 82 -7.43 3.12 -11.16
N ILE A 83 -7.79 4.15 -11.95
CA ILE A 83 -8.91 4.05 -12.91
C ILE A 83 -8.65 2.96 -13.95
N TYR A 84 -7.46 2.93 -14.54
CA TYR A 84 -7.12 1.90 -15.52
C TYR A 84 -7.16 0.50 -14.90
N GLU A 85 -6.66 0.32 -13.68
CA GLU A 85 -6.72 -0.96 -12.98
C GLU A 85 -8.17 -1.37 -12.64
N LEU A 86 -9.04 -0.42 -12.27
CA LEU A 86 -10.47 -0.68 -12.08
C LEU A 86 -11.17 -1.08 -13.38
N ARG A 87 -10.65 -0.66 -14.54
CA ARG A 87 -11.11 -1.08 -15.88
C ARG A 87 -10.51 -2.39 -16.34
N GLY A 88 -9.68 -3.05 -15.51
CA GLY A 88 -9.03 -4.31 -15.85
C GLY A 88 -7.71 -4.16 -16.61
N GLN A 89 -7.18 -2.95 -16.78
CA GLN A 89 -5.89 -2.70 -17.40
C GLN A 89 -4.79 -2.69 -16.32
N PRO A 90 -3.86 -3.65 -16.30
CA PRO A 90 -2.81 -3.69 -15.28
C PRO A 90 -1.81 -2.56 -15.51
N CYS A 91 -1.76 -1.60 -14.58
CA CYS A 91 -0.80 -0.49 -14.60
C CYS A 91 0.41 -0.74 -13.71
N LEU A 92 0.32 -1.70 -12.78
CA LEU A 92 1.45 -2.18 -12.01
C LEU A 92 1.90 -3.50 -12.64
N ALA A 93 3.03 -3.48 -13.33
CA ALA A 93 3.76 -4.71 -13.61
C ALA A 93 3.95 -5.48 -12.30
N LEU A 94 4.05 -6.81 -12.36
CA LEU A 94 4.69 -7.57 -11.29
C LEU A 94 6.06 -6.92 -11.13
N GLU A 95 6.30 -6.26 -9.99
CA GLU A 95 7.60 -5.67 -9.72
C GLU A 95 8.62 -6.79 -9.90
N GLU A 96 9.49 -6.66 -10.88
CA GLU A 96 10.78 -7.35 -10.84
C GLU A 96 11.35 -7.01 -9.46
N VAL A 97 11.90 -8.01 -8.78
CA VAL A 97 12.50 -7.85 -7.45
C VAL A 97 13.75 -6.98 -7.64
N ILE A 98 13.54 -5.68 -7.78
CA ILE A 98 14.63 -4.71 -7.86
C ILE A 98 15.21 -4.56 -6.46
N ASN A 99 16.50 -4.74 -6.34
CA ASN A 99 17.23 -4.53 -5.09
C ASN A 99 16.91 -3.15 -4.51
N LYS A 100 16.57 -3.13 -3.24
CA LYS A 100 16.20 -1.89 -2.55
C LYS A 100 17.41 -0.97 -2.44
N LYS A 101 17.26 0.28 -2.85
CA LYS A 101 18.32 1.31 -2.72
C LYS A 101 18.61 1.69 -1.27
N SER A 102 17.67 1.44 -0.36
CA SER A 102 17.84 1.66 1.08
C SER A 102 17.17 0.55 1.88
N ILE A 103 17.80 0.16 2.97
CA ILE A 103 17.30 -0.84 3.91
C ILE A 103 17.13 -0.16 5.26
N THR A 104 15.94 -0.22 5.82
CA THR A 104 15.64 0.30 7.15
C THR A 104 15.19 -0.82 8.06
N VAL A 105 15.72 -0.81 9.28
CA VAL A 105 15.26 -1.65 10.39
C VAL A 105 14.98 -0.73 11.57
N SER A 106 13.73 -0.62 11.96
CA SER A 106 13.29 0.21 13.09
C SER A 106 12.19 -0.50 13.86
N ARG A 107 12.10 -0.23 15.15
CA ARG A 107 11.01 -0.67 16.01
C ARG A 107 10.80 0.33 17.13
N SER A 108 9.54 0.48 17.54
CA SER A 108 9.19 1.17 18.77
C SER A 108 9.44 0.24 19.96
N PHE A 109 9.91 0.81 21.06
CA PHE A 109 10.01 0.10 22.33
C PHE A 109 8.63 0.03 22.97
N GLY A 110 8.29 -1.14 23.55
CA GLY A 110 7.01 -1.30 24.25
C GLY A 110 6.94 -0.54 25.56
N ASN A 111 8.11 -0.35 26.21
CA ASN A 111 8.28 0.44 27.44
C ASN A 111 9.38 1.49 27.21
N MET A 112 9.36 2.57 28.00
CA MET A 112 10.42 3.57 27.97
C MET A 112 11.75 2.94 28.39
N ILE A 113 12.81 3.22 27.64
CA ILE A 113 14.16 2.75 27.92
C ILE A 113 14.99 3.95 28.38
N ASN A 114 15.56 3.84 29.58
CA ASN A 114 16.38 4.87 30.20
C ASN A 114 17.85 4.46 30.35
N ASP A 115 18.20 3.24 29.94
CA ASP A 115 19.55 2.71 30.07
C ASP A 115 20.25 2.54 28.71
N LYS A 116 21.54 2.83 28.70
CA LYS A 116 22.39 2.79 27.53
C LYS A 116 22.63 1.38 26.99
N ASP A 117 22.64 0.38 27.87
CA ASP A 117 22.96 -0.99 27.47
C ASP A 117 21.81 -1.67 26.75
N SER A 118 20.58 -1.40 27.16
CA SER A 118 19.38 -1.81 26.40
C SER A 118 19.34 -1.18 25.02
N LEU A 119 19.70 0.11 24.88
CA LEU A 119 19.80 0.77 23.58
C LEU A 119 20.88 0.14 22.70
N LYS A 120 22.07 -0.17 23.25
CA LYS A 120 23.14 -0.85 22.52
C LYS A 120 22.71 -2.23 22.03
N LYS A 121 22.07 -3.04 22.89
CA LYS A 121 21.54 -4.36 22.53
C LYS A 121 20.51 -4.26 21.39
N ALA A 122 19.60 -3.30 21.48
CA ALA A 122 18.62 -3.08 20.42
C ALA A 122 19.28 -2.69 19.09
N LEU A 123 20.25 -1.76 19.14
CA LEU A 123 21.01 -1.32 17.96
C LEU A 123 21.79 -2.48 17.33
N ALA A 124 22.46 -3.31 18.12
CA ALA A 124 23.17 -4.48 17.63
C ALA A 124 22.22 -5.45 16.89
N ASN A 125 21.05 -5.70 17.45
CA ASN A 125 20.03 -6.55 16.82
C ASN A 125 19.51 -5.94 15.52
N TYR A 126 19.29 -4.61 15.45
CA TYR A 126 18.80 -3.96 14.23
C TYR A 126 19.89 -3.94 13.15
N ALA A 127 21.15 -3.71 13.53
CA ALA A 127 22.29 -3.79 12.61
C ALA A 127 22.46 -5.20 12.03
N ALA A 128 22.37 -6.24 12.86
CA ALA A 128 22.42 -7.63 12.41
C ALA A 128 21.33 -7.95 11.39
N ARG A 129 20.08 -7.53 11.65
CA ARG A 129 18.95 -7.71 10.72
C ARG A 129 19.09 -6.89 9.43
N ALA A 130 19.69 -5.70 9.50
CA ALA A 130 19.95 -4.91 8.30
C ALA A 130 21.02 -5.58 7.44
N ALA A 131 22.08 -6.07 8.06
CA ALA A 131 23.16 -6.82 7.39
C ALA A 131 22.65 -8.12 6.75
N GLU A 132 21.75 -8.84 7.41
CA GLU A 132 21.08 -10.01 6.83
C GLU A 132 20.33 -9.67 5.54
N LYS A 133 19.55 -8.58 5.53
CA LYS A 133 18.83 -8.12 4.34
C LYS A 133 19.76 -7.67 3.23
N LEU A 134 20.89 -7.05 3.54
CA LEU A 134 21.93 -6.68 2.58
C LEU A 134 22.52 -7.92 1.92
N ARG A 135 22.91 -8.92 2.71
CA ARG A 135 23.41 -10.19 2.18
C ARG A 135 22.40 -10.90 1.31
N TYR A 136 21.11 -10.88 1.68
CA TYR A 136 20.05 -11.51 0.91
C TYR A 136 19.90 -10.91 -0.50
N GLN A 137 20.21 -9.63 -0.69
CA GLN A 137 20.15 -8.96 -1.99
C GLN A 137 21.56 -8.76 -2.63
N ASP A 138 22.59 -9.47 -2.15
CA ASP A 138 23.97 -9.38 -2.63
C ASP A 138 24.49 -7.94 -2.77
N SER A 139 24.20 -7.11 -1.74
CA SER A 139 24.52 -5.70 -1.75
C SER A 139 25.41 -5.32 -0.56
N VAL A 140 26.16 -4.23 -0.76
CA VAL A 140 26.94 -3.56 0.29
C VAL A 140 26.38 -2.16 0.54
N CYS A 141 26.55 -1.64 1.76
CA CYS A 141 26.13 -0.28 2.07
C CYS A 141 27.30 0.70 1.93
N GLY A 142 27.03 1.85 1.31
CA GLY A 142 27.95 2.98 1.25
C GLY A 142 27.84 3.92 2.45
N GLY A 143 26.80 3.80 3.29
CA GLY A 143 26.57 4.61 4.47
C GLY A 143 25.58 3.97 5.43
N ILE A 144 25.73 4.25 6.72
CA ILE A 144 24.86 3.78 7.80
C ILE A 144 24.36 4.99 8.58
N TYR A 145 23.05 5.08 8.77
CA TYR A 145 22.40 6.09 9.60
C TYR A 145 21.75 5.42 10.81
N VAL A 146 22.01 5.95 11.99
CA VAL A 146 21.35 5.54 13.24
C VAL A 146 20.55 6.73 13.76
N PHE A 147 19.28 6.52 14.05
CA PHE A 147 18.42 7.55 14.63
C PHE A 147 17.62 6.99 15.80
N ILE A 148 17.36 7.82 16.77
CA ILE A 148 16.53 7.53 17.95
C ILE A 148 15.51 8.65 18.05
N ASN A 149 14.22 8.29 18.06
CA ASN A 149 13.12 9.22 18.32
C ASN A 149 12.72 9.09 19.79
N THR A 150 12.77 10.19 20.51
CA THR A 150 12.25 10.30 21.87
C THR A 150 10.86 10.91 21.83
N ASN A 151 9.93 10.35 22.60
CA ASN A 151 8.63 10.99 22.82
C ASN A 151 8.80 11.99 23.99
N PHE A 152 8.53 13.24 23.73
CA PHE A 152 8.38 14.28 24.76
C PHE A 152 6.92 14.38 25.14
#